data_0742f7c2ea023dfc8a02434c9e06067b
#
_entry.id   0742f7c2ea023dfc8a02434c9e06067b
#
_cell.length_a   1.000
_cell.length_b   1.000
_cell.length_c   1.000
_cell.angle_alpha   90.00
_cell.angle_beta   90.00
_cell.angle_gamma   90.00
#
_symmetry.space_group_name_H-M   'P 1'
#
loop_
_entity.id
_entity.type
_entity.pdbx_description
1 polymer ?
#
loop_
_entity_poly.entity_id
_entity_poly.type
_entity_poly.pdbx_seq_one_letter_code
_entity_poly.pdbx_strand_id
1 'polypeptide(L)'
;MIKDISYSAYILPVRDGQVALLKYGENGYGPIGGRLDDCEDFLTALRRELTEELGESASALADSAIEVPVPYAFRYPTPERAQRRGAWGEEHHFFIVHVPDDMELNFCENRPEEISVAWVAPDDLLNPKITPFDDMREFYALHILPNLGCKFSMSLRPEYYEMVRSGEKDIELRLYDEKRRRMHNGDMLLIYDAQNRNDYIRAKIVRLHIAHSFADLATKISMSRTGFASLNALMSAVSKFYDAEMESKFGIVGIELEVI
;
A
#
# COMPACT_ATOMS: atom_id res chain seq x y z
N MET A 1 -5.58 32.43 0.07
CA MET A 1 -6.78 31.79 -0.55
C MET A 1 -6.96 30.44 0.16
N ILE A 2 -8.18 30.08 0.58
CA ILE A 2 -8.44 28.79 1.22
C ILE A 2 -8.40 27.71 0.12
N LYS A 3 -7.65 26.62 0.31
CA LYS A 3 -7.61 25.48 -0.63
C LYS A 3 -8.98 24.78 -0.65
N ASP A 4 -9.35 24.15 -1.77
CA ASP A 4 -10.57 23.32 -1.80
C ASP A 4 -10.37 22.05 -0.96
N ILE A 5 -9.29 21.32 -1.19
CA ILE A 5 -8.87 20.14 -0.44
C ILE A 5 -7.41 20.29 -0.03
N SER A 6 -7.09 19.86 1.19
CA SER A 6 -5.71 19.56 1.62
C SER A 6 -5.51 18.05 1.71
N TYR A 7 -4.30 17.61 1.45
CA TYR A 7 -3.93 16.19 1.43
C TYR A 7 -3.05 15.85 2.62
N SER A 8 -3.21 14.64 3.14
CA SER A 8 -2.37 14.10 4.21
C SER A 8 -1.93 12.69 3.87
N ALA A 9 -0.71 12.34 4.26
CA ALA A 9 -0.16 11.00 4.16
C ALA A 9 0.03 10.41 5.56
N TYR A 10 -0.60 9.28 5.82
CA TYR A 10 -0.50 8.57 7.09
C TYR A 10 0.00 7.16 6.87
N ILE A 11 0.91 6.71 7.73
CA ILE A 11 1.40 5.35 7.72
C ILE A 11 0.87 4.58 8.92
N LEU A 12 0.57 3.30 8.67
CA LEU A 12 0.15 2.32 9.67
C LEU A 12 1.22 1.21 9.68
N PRO A 13 2.23 1.32 10.55
CA PRO A 13 3.23 0.28 10.71
C PRO A 13 2.62 -0.97 11.32
N VAL A 14 2.93 -2.14 10.74
CA VAL A 14 2.42 -3.45 11.18
C VAL A 14 3.59 -4.34 11.59
N ARG A 15 3.51 -4.97 12.75
CA ARG A 15 4.43 -6.01 13.24
C ARG A 15 3.71 -6.95 14.19
N ASP A 16 3.95 -8.25 14.08
CA ASP A 16 3.38 -9.30 14.93
C ASP A 16 1.84 -9.24 15.05
N GLY A 17 1.17 -8.84 13.96
CA GLY A 17 -0.28 -8.70 13.94
C GLY A 17 -0.81 -7.47 14.69
N GLN A 18 0.04 -6.55 15.12
CA GLN A 18 -0.32 -5.29 15.75
C GLN A 18 -0.08 -4.11 14.81
N VAL A 19 -0.73 -2.99 15.08
CA VAL A 19 -0.61 -1.72 14.35
C VAL A 19 -0.03 -0.66 15.28
N ALA A 20 0.97 0.08 14.83
CA ALA A 20 1.53 1.19 15.59
C ALA A 20 0.75 2.49 15.36
N LEU A 21 0.45 3.19 16.43
CA LEU A 21 -0.16 4.51 16.45
C LEU A 21 0.66 5.44 17.36
N LEU A 22 0.54 6.73 17.16
CA LEU A 22 0.97 7.72 18.15
C LEU A 22 -0.09 7.81 19.26
N LYS A 23 0.35 7.73 20.51
CA LYS A 23 -0.46 7.97 21.70
C LYS A 23 -0.09 9.32 22.30
N TYR A 24 -1.06 10.20 22.41
CA TYR A 24 -0.94 11.58 22.91
C TYR A 24 -1.34 11.67 24.39
N GLY A 25 -0.52 11.18 25.30
CA GLY A 25 -0.82 11.12 26.73
C GLY A 25 -2.19 10.49 27.00
N GLU A 26 -3.08 11.26 27.68
CA GLU A 26 -4.48 10.90 27.92
C GLU A 26 -5.43 11.37 26.78
N ASN A 27 -4.91 12.12 25.78
CA ASN A 27 -5.72 12.81 24.79
C ASN A 27 -6.15 11.93 23.61
N GLY A 28 -5.68 10.68 23.53
CA GLY A 28 -6.09 9.74 22.49
C GLY A 28 -4.97 9.25 21.61
N TYR A 29 -5.34 8.78 20.41
CA TYR A 29 -4.45 8.16 19.45
C TYR A 29 -4.58 8.80 18.08
N GLY A 30 -3.52 8.70 17.28
CA GLY A 30 -3.53 9.11 15.88
C GLY A 30 -2.57 8.25 15.03
N PRO A 31 -2.79 8.19 13.72
CA PRO A 31 -1.83 7.57 12.82
C PRO A 31 -0.54 8.40 12.74
N ILE A 32 0.57 7.76 12.38
CA ILE A 32 1.86 8.39 12.14
C ILE A 32 1.80 9.11 10.79
N GLY A 33 2.28 10.37 10.71
CA GLY A 33 2.27 11.16 9.49
C GLY A 33 1.49 12.46 9.61
N GLY A 34 1.34 13.15 8.49
CA GLY A 34 0.73 14.47 8.50
C GLY A 34 0.38 15.01 7.13
N ARG A 35 0.20 16.33 7.09
CA ARG A 35 -0.23 17.05 5.89
C ARG A 35 0.93 17.21 4.91
N LEU A 36 0.61 17.12 3.61
CA LEU A 36 1.56 17.41 2.55
C LEU A 36 1.90 18.91 2.51
N ASP A 37 3.19 19.21 2.37
CA ASP A 37 3.68 20.54 2.03
C ASP A 37 3.39 20.88 0.56
N ASP A 38 3.56 22.16 0.18
CA ASP A 38 3.33 22.59 -1.19
C ASP A 38 4.31 21.89 -2.16
N CYS A 39 3.77 21.30 -3.23
CA CYS A 39 4.51 20.53 -4.24
C CYS A 39 5.12 19.20 -3.76
N GLU A 40 4.74 18.72 -2.60
CA GLU A 40 5.19 17.44 -2.07
C GLU A 40 4.32 16.30 -2.62
N ASP A 41 4.93 15.16 -2.97
CA ASP A 41 4.20 13.92 -3.23
C ASP A 41 4.02 13.10 -1.94
N PHE A 42 3.15 12.09 -1.97
CA PHE A 42 2.84 11.29 -0.78
C PHE A 42 4.04 10.54 -0.21
N LEU A 43 4.95 10.03 -1.04
CA LEU A 43 6.12 9.30 -0.55
C LEU A 43 7.14 10.24 0.08
N THR A 44 7.31 11.43 -0.48
CA THR A 44 8.15 12.48 0.09
C THR A 44 7.60 12.93 1.44
N ALA A 45 6.29 13.19 1.52
CA ALA A 45 5.62 13.52 2.79
C ALA A 45 5.81 12.41 3.83
N LEU A 46 5.60 11.14 3.46
CA LEU A 46 5.82 10.03 4.38
C LEU A 46 7.24 9.96 4.91
N ARG A 47 8.26 10.13 4.06
CA ARG A 47 9.66 10.12 4.51
C ARG A 47 9.95 11.26 5.47
N ARG A 48 9.45 12.47 5.18
CA ARG A 48 9.61 13.63 6.06
C ARG A 48 8.95 13.38 7.41
N GLU A 49 7.68 12.99 7.44
CA GLU A 49 6.93 12.74 8.67
C GLU A 49 7.55 11.57 9.49
N LEU A 50 7.97 10.49 8.83
CA LEU A 50 8.65 9.38 9.49
C LEU A 50 9.98 9.83 10.12
N THR A 51 10.74 10.71 9.42
CA THR A 51 11.98 11.28 9.96
C THR A 51 11.69 12.18 11.16
N GLU A 52 10.69 13.06 11.05
CA GLU A 52 10.32 14.00 12.10
C GLU A 52 9.77 13.30 13.35
N GLU A 53 8.87 12.34 13.17
CA GLU A 53 8.17 11.68 14.28
C GLU A 53 8.93 10.48 14.85
N LEU A 54 9.65 9.70 14.02
CA LEU A 54 10.29 8.43 14.42
C LEU A 54 11.81 8.38 14.20
N GLY A 55 12.40 9.42 13.60
CA GLY A 55 13.82 9.52 13.32
C GLY A 55 14.26 8.97 11.96
N GLU A 56 15.49 9.31 11.58
CA GLU A 56 16.07 9.00 10.25
C GLU A 56 15.96 7.53 9.85
N SER A 57 16.16 6.61 10.78
CA SER A 57 16.09 5.17 10.48
C SER A 57 14.72 4.69 10.02
N ALA A 58 13.65 5.37 10.45
CA ALA A 58 12.29 5.02 10.08
C ALA A 58 11.91 5.52 8.68
N SER A 59 12.62 6.49 8.10
CA SER A 59 12.32 7.06 6.77
C SER A 59 12.30 6.00 5.66
N ALA A 60 13.17 4.99 5.75
CA ALA A 60 13.25 3.88 4.81
C ALA A 60 11.98 3.02 4.74
N LEU A 61 11.11 3.06 5.77
CA LEU A 61 9.83 2.35 5.75
C LEU A 61 8.93 2.81 4.60
N ALA A 62 9.04 4.09 4.19
CA ALA A 62 8.27 4.62 3.05
C ALA A 62 8.52 3.85 1.74
N ASP A 63 9.70 3.26 1.54
CA ASP A 63 10.06 2.54 0.31
C ASP A 63 9.31 1.22 0.14
N SER A 64 8.83 0.65 1.23
CA SER A 64 8.03 -0.59 1.22
C SER A 64 6.56 -0.37 1.57
N ALA A 65 6.16 0.88 1.80
CA ALA A 65 4.80 1.22 2.15
C ALA A 65 3.82 0.94 0.99
N ILE A 66 2.66 0.42 1.33
CA ILE A 66 1.58 0.07 0.40
C ILE A 66 0.45 1.05 0.62
N GLU A 67 0.15 1.86 -0.38
CA GLU A 67 -0.99 2.75 -0.34
C GLU A 67 -2.30 1.96 -0.37
N VAL A 68 -3.18 2.23 0.58
CA VAL A 68 -4.57 1.77 0.55
C VAL A 68 -5.27 2.53 -0.58
N PRO A 69 -5.90 1.84 -1.55
CA PRO A 69 -6.36 2.48 -2.79
C PRO A 69 -7.45 3.54 -2.60
N VAL A 70 -8.25 3.42 -1.54
CA VAL A 70 -9.34 4.34 -1.24
C VAL A 70 -8.87 5.35 -0.19
N PRO A 71 -8.87 6.67 -0.46
CA PRO A 71 -8.59 7.67 0.55
C PRO A 71 -9.80 7.90 1.46
N TYR A 72 -9.55 8.33 2.70
CA TYR A 72 -10.60 8.86 3.57
C TYR A 72 -10.73 10.36 3.35
N ALA A 73 -11.89 10.81 2.88
CA ALA A 73 -12.15 12.21 2.55
C ALA A 73 -13.35 12.78 3.31
N PHE A 74 -13.22 14.03 3.76
CA PHE A 74 -14.30 14.75 4.43
C PHE A 74 -14.26 16.25 4.16
N ARG A 75 -15.37 16.93 4.41
CA ARG A 75 -15.50 18.38 4.31
C ARG A 75 -15.72 18.99 5.70
N TYR A 76 -15.15 20.15 5.93
CA TYR A 76 -15.41 20.90 7.15
C TYR A 76 -16.81 21.51 7.12
N PRO A 77 -17.60 21.34 8.20
CA PRO A 77 -19.00 21.73 8.21
C PRO A 77 -19.23 23.24 8.27
N THR A 78 -18.22 24.04 8.65
CA THR A 78 -18.35 25.49 8.78
C THR A 78 -17.20 26.27 8.15
N PRO A 79 -17.46 27.48 7.61
CA PRO A 79 -16.43 28.35 7.04
C PRO A 79 -15.30 28.70 8.04
N GLU A 80 -15.62 28.89 9.33
CA GLU A 80 -14.64 29.24 10.37
C GLU A 80 -13.65 28.08 10.57
N ARG A 81 -14.15 26.83 10.52
CA ARG A 81 -13.31 25.65 10.64
C ARG A 81 -12.43 25.47 9.40
N ALA A 82 -13.00 25.68 8.21
CA ALA A 82 -12.26 25.67 6.94
C ALA A 82 -11.16 26.74 6.91
N GLN A 83 -11.46 27.96 7.36
CA GLN A 83 -10.49 29.05 7.45
C GLN A 83 -9.33 28.73 8.40
N ARG A 84 -9.63 28.20 9.59
CA ARG A 84 -8.62 27.80 10.57
C ARG A 84 -7.71 26.68 10.05
N ARG A 85 -8.27 25.78 9.24
CA ARG A 85 -7.54 24.64 8.63
C ARG A 85 -6.90 24.98 7.30
N GLY A 86 -7.25 26.09 6.67
CA GLY A 86 -6.72 26.54 5.37
C GLY A 86 -7.26 25.79 4.17
N ALA A 87 -8.27 24.92 4.37
CA ALA A 87 -8.93 24.14 3.31
C ALA A 87 -10.40 23.88 3.65
N TRP A 88 -11.24 23.66 2.63
CA TRP A 88 -12.65 23.28 2.80
C TRP A 88 -12.86 21.80 3.13
N GLY A 89 -11.84 20.97 2.92
CA GLY A 89 -11.85 19.57 3.28
C GLY A 89 -10.46 18.99 3.33
N GLU A 90 -10.38 17.74 3.75
CA GLU A 90 -9.14 16.97 3.79
C GLU A 90 -9.35 15.61 3.11
N GLU A 91 -8.29 15.11 2.50
CA GLU A 91 -8.20 13.77 1.95
C GLU A 91 -6.96 13.10 2.55
N HIS A 92 -7.20 12.04 3.29
CA HIS A 92 -6.18 11.28 3.99
C HIS A 92 -5.85 10.01 3.22
N HIS A 93 -4.62 9.89 2.77
CA HIS A 93 -4.08 8.69 2.14
C HIS A 93 -3.38 7.86 3.19
N PHE A 94 -3.80 6.61 3.33
CA PHE A 94 -3.23 5.66 4.28
C PHE A 94 -2.28 4.70 3.59
N PHE A 95 -1.18 4.42 4.26
CA PHE A 95 -0.13 3.52 3.81
C PHE A 95 0.12 2.46 4.88
N ILE A 96 0.20 1.20 4.48
CA ILE A 96 0.53 0.09 5.35
C ILE A 96 1.98 -0.29 5.10
N VAL A 97 2.75 -0.52 6.17
CA VAL A 97 4.12 -1.00 6.07
C VAL A 97 4.40 -2.08 7.11
N HIS A 98 5.05 -3.17 6.70
CA HIS A 98 5.53 -4.18 7.63
C HIS A 98 6.90 -3.77 8.16
N VAL A 99 6.96 -3.56 9.48
CA VAL A 99 8.19 -3.14 10.17
C VAL A 99 9.08 -4.35 10.39
N PRO A 100 10.38 -4.29 10.07
CA PRO A 100 11.34 -5.34 10.41
C PRO A 100 11.40 -5.60 11.92
N ASP A 101 11.63 -6.86 12.31
CA ASP A 101 11.63 -7.28 13.72
C ASP A 101 12.73 -6.58 14.54
N ASP A 102 13.84 -6.22 13.90
CA ASP A 102 14.99 -5.55 14.50
C ASP A 102 14.90 -4.01 14.53
N MET A 103 13.81 -3.44 14.01
CA MET A 103 13.60 -1.98 13.99
C MET A 103 12.72 -1.55 15.16
N GLU A 104 13.27 -0.74 16.07
CA GLU A 104 12.52 -0.06 17.11
C GLU A 104 11.84 1.21 16.58
N LEU A 105 10.57 1.41 16.92
CA LEU A 105 9.84 2.64 16.63
C LEU A 105 9.63 3.43 17.92
N ASN A 106 10.28 4.59 18.03
CA ASN A 106 10.16 5.49 19.17
C ASN A 106 9.86 6.89 18.67
N PHE A 107 8.93 7.58 19.33
CA PHE A 107 8.64 8.97 19.01
C PHE A 107 9.85 9.84 19.40
N CYS A 108 10.33 10.69 18.49
CA CYS A 108 11.56 11.46 18.68
C CYS A 108 11.38 12.99 18.50
N GLU A 109 10.23 13.47 18.02
CA GLU A 109 9.99 14.88 17.88
C GLU A 109 9.87 15.56 19.27
N ASN A 110 10.52 16.71 19.41
CA ASN A 110 10.49 17.46 20.66
C ASN A 110 9.19 18.30 20.75
N ARG A 111 8.13 17.70 21.30
CA ARG A 111 6.85 18.37 21.57
C ARG A 111 6.62 18.50 23.09
N PRO A 112 5.86 19.52 23.53
CA PRO A 112 5.55 19.69 24.95
C PRO A 112 4.64 18.62 25.53
N GLU A 113 3.99 17.84 24.70
CA GLU A 113 3.08 16.77 25.06
C GLU A 113 3.84 15.45 25.20
N GLU A 114 3.41 14.60 26.12
CA GLU A 114 3.94 13.23 26.24
C GLU A 114 3.39 12.38 25.09
N ILE A 115 4.19 12.14 24.07
CA ILE A 115 3.84 11.33 22.91
C ILE A 115 4.70 10.07 22.90
N SER A 116 4.08 8.93 22.60
CA SER A 116 4.76 7.64 22.50
C SER A 116 4.18 6.81 21.35
N VAL A 117 4.94 5.84 20.86
CA VAL A 117 4.43 4.82 19.94
C VAL A 117 3.72 3.74 20.76
N ALA A 118 2.48 3.46 20.39
CA ALA A 118 1.67 2.40 21.00
C ALA A 118 1.30 1.36 19.95
N TRP A 119 1.57 0.09 20.27
CA TRP A 119 1.15 -1.04 19.44
C TRP A 119 -0.22 -1.54 19.93
N VAL A 120 -1.19 -1.57 19.03
CA VAL A 120 -2.59 -1.94 19.32
C VAL A 120 -3.01 -3.13 18.45
N ALA A 121 -3.98 -3.93 18.92
CA ALA A 121 -4.57 -4.94 18.07
C ALA A 121 -5.35 -4.29 16.91
N PRO A 122 -5.43 -4.90 15.72
CA PRO A 122 -6.16 -4.35 14.59
C PRO A 122 -7.60 -3.95 14.93
N ASP A 123 -8.34 -4.79 15.66
CA ASP A 123 -9.72 -4.52 16.05
C ASP A 123 -9.86 -3.32 17.00
N ASP A 124 -8.80 -2.94 17.72
CA ASP A 124 -8.78 -1.75 18.56
C ASP A 124 -8.90 -0.46 17.75
N LEU A 125 -8.56 -0.47 16.44
CA LEU A 125 -8.82 0.67 15.54
C LEU A 125 -10.32 1.03 15.46
N LEU A 126 -11.21 0.08 15.75
CA LEU A 126 -12.66 0.30 15.78
C LEU A 126 -13.16 0.76 17.16
N ASN A 127 -12.28 0.85 18.15
CA ASN A 127 -12.62 1.30 19.50
C ASN A 127 -12.81 2.84 19.51
N PRO A 128 -13.96 3.37 19.97
CA PRO A 128 -14.20 4.81 20.05
C PRO A 128 -13.17 5.61 20.88
N LYS A 129 -12.45 4.94 21.80
CA LYS A 129 -11.36 5.58 22.57
C LYS A 129 -10.09 5.79 21.73
N ILE A 130 -9.89 5.00 20.68
CA ILE A 130 -8.77 5.10 19.75
C ILE A 130 -9.15 5.92 18.54
N THR A 131 -10.28 5.60 17.92
CA THR A 131 -10.83 6.30 16.76
C THR A 131 -12.20 6.87 17.10
N PRO A 132 -12.28 8.15 17.53
CA PRO A 132 -13.52 8.72 18.05
C PRO A 132 -14.60 8.97 16.99
N PHE A 133 -14.24 9.08 15.71
CA PHE A 133 -15.17 9.38 14.62
C PHE A 133 -15.75 8.12 14.00
N ASP A 134 -17.08 8.04 13.90
CA ASP A 134 -17.82 6.87 13.41
C ASP A 134 -17.48 6.55 11.96
N ASP A 135 -17.45 7.57 11.11
CA ASP A 135 -17.12 7.46 9.70
C ASP A 135 -15.66 6.97 9.45
N MET A 136 -14.73 7.39 10.29
CA MET A 136 -13.35 6.89 10.24
C MET A 136 -13.27 5.42 10.69
N ARG A 137 -14.04 4.99 11.70
CA ARG A 137 -14.10 3.58 12.09
C ARG A 137 -14.69 2.72 10.99
N GLU A 138 -15.74 3.21 10.32
CA GLU A 138 -16.30 2.54 9.15
C GLU A 138 -15.27 2.42 8.02
N PHE A 139 -14.55 3.50 7.72
CA PHE A 139 -13.45 3.47 6.76
C PHE A 139 -12.37 2.45 7.15
N TYR A 140 -11.96 2.41 8.41
CA TYR A 140 -10.97 1.43 8.89
C TYR A 140 -11.49 0.00 8.76
N ALA A 141 -12.74 -0.26 9.09
CA ALA A 141 -13.34 -1.59 8.96
C ALA A 141 -13.37 -2.07 7.50
N LEU A 142 -13.70 -1.18 6.56
CA LEU A 142 -13.86 -1.51 5.14
C LEU A 142 -12.55 -1.53 4.36
N HIS A 143 -11.61 -0.65 4.67
CA HIS A 143 -10.44 -0.39 3.81
C HIS A 143 -9.09 -0.64 4.49
N ILE A 144 -8.98 -0.52 5.80
CA ILE A 144 -7.72 -0.72 6.51
C ILE A 144 -7.56 -2.15 6.99
N LEU A 145 -8.47 -2.61 7.85
CA LEU A 145 -8.35 -3.94 8.48
C LEU A 145 -8.20 -5.08 7.47
N PRO A 146 -8.97 -5.13 6.37
CA PRO A 146 -8.81 -6.20 5.39
C PRO A 146 -7.45 -6.22 4.70
N ASN A 147 -6.76 -5.07 4.64
CA ASN A 147 -5.52 -4.89 3.89
C ASN A 147 -4.24 -4.93 4.75
N LEU A 148 -4.35 -4.97 6.09
CA LEU A 148 -3.18 -4.96 6.99
C LEU A 148 -2.20 -6.11 6.74
N GLY A 149 -2.67 -7.24 6.25
CA GLY A 149 -1.83 -8.39 5.91
C GLY A 149 -1.11 -8.29 4.56
N CYS A 150 -1.45 -7.30 3.71
CA CYS A 150 -0.81 -7.15 2.40
C CYS A 150 0.61 -6.60 2.55
N LYS A 151 1.59 -7.30 1.95
CA LYS A 151 3.01 -6.89 1.95
C LYS A 151 3.45 -6.22 0.66
N PHE A 152 2.67 -6.40 -0.40
CA PHE A 152 2.98 -5.86 -1.73
C PHE A 152 1.71 -5.34 -2.39
N SER A 153 1.90 -4.42 -3.33
CA SER A 153 0.83 -3.96 -4.21
C SER A 153 1.25 -3.98 -5.66
N MET A 154 0.29 -4.16 -6.56
CA MET A 154 0.49 -4.02 -8.00
C MET A 154 -0.76 -3.49 -8.70
N SER A 155 -0.53 -2.72 -9.76
CA SER A 155 -1.59 -2.33 -10.68
C SER A 155 -1.66 -3.25 -11.87
N LEU A 156 -2.85 -3.55 -12.34
CA LEU A 156 -3.11 -4.24 -13.59
C LEU A 156 -3.95 -3.34 -14.50
N ARG A 157 -3.76 -3.48 -15.81
CA ARG A 157 -4.68 -2.88 -16.77
C ARG A 157 -6.07 -3.47 -16.60
N PRO A 158 -7.15 -2.73 -16.92
CA PRO A 158 -8.51 -3.18 -16.68
C PRO A 158 -8.80 -4.58 -17.21
N GLU A 159 -8.35 -4.90 -18.44
CA GLU A 159 -8.55 -6.21 -19.06
C GLU A 159 -7.91 -7.36 -18.27
N TYR A 160 -6.69 -7.18 -17.75
CA TYR A 160 -6.01 -8.20 -16.94
C TYR A 160 -6.51 -8.23 -15.50
N TYR A 161 -6.91 -7.07 -14.97
CA TYR A 161 -7.54 -6.99 -13.66
C TYR A 161 -8.82 -7.82 -13.61
N GLU A 162 -9.70 -7.65 -14.59
CA GLU A 162 -10.96 -8.41 -14.68
C GLU A 162 -10.70 -9.93 -14.84
N MET A 163 -9.70 -10.31 -15.63
CA MET A 163 -9.32 -11.72 -15.78
C MET A 163 -8.82 -12.32 -14.45
N VAL A 164 -8.06 -11.56 -13.64
CA VAL A 164 -7.62 -12.02 -12.32
C VAL A 164 -8.81 -12.09 -11.38
N ARG A 165 -9.67 -11.07 -11.35
CA ARG A 165 -10.86 -11.01 -10.50
C ARG A 165 -11.84 -12.15 -10.79
N SER A 166 -12.03 -12.52 -12.04
CA SER A 166 -12.89 -13.63 -12.47
C SER A 166 -12.27 -15.00 -12.30
N GLY A 167 -10.94 -15.09 -12.04
CA GLY A 167 -10.21 -16.36 -11.99
C GLY A 167 -9.83 -16.94 -13.37
N GLU A 168 -10.10 -16.22 -14.46
CA GLU A 168 -9.67 -16.62 -15.81
C GLU A 168 -8.15 -16.56 -15.95
N LYS A 169 -7.51 -15.62 -15.27
CA LYS A 169 -6.06 -15.47 -15.16
C LYS A 169 -5.65 -15.61 -13.70
N ASP A 170 -4.78 -16.57 -13.42
CA ASP A 170 -4.24 -16.80 -12.08
C ASP A 170 -2.70 -16.75 -12.01
N ILE A 171 -2.03 -16.42 -13.12
CA ILE A 171 -0.57 -16.18 -13.15
C ILE A 171 -0.30 -14.81 -13.75
N GLU A 172 0.23 -13.91 -12.91
CA GLU A 172 0.71 -12.58 -13.33
C GLU A 172 2.20 -12.63 -13.69
N LEU A 173 2.56 -11.98 -14.80
CA LEU A 173 3.92 -12.01 -15.34
C LEU A 173 4.66 -10.70 -15.09
N ARG A 174 5.86 -10.78 -14.53
CA ARG A 174 6.71 -9.62 -14.21
C ARG A 174 8.20 -9.93 -14.42
N LEU A 175 9.01 -8.87 -14.55
CA LEU A 175 10.45 -9.00 -14.33
C LEU A 175 10.71 -9.44 -12.88
N TYR A 176 11.70 -10.29 -12.68
CA TYR A 176 12.12 -10.74 -11.35
C TYR A 176 13.13 -9.73 -10.75
N ASP A 177 12.66 -8.47 -10.62
CA ASP A 177 13.40 -7.34 -10.07
C ASP A 177 13.50 -7.41 -8.54
N GLU A 178 14.13 -6.41 -7.93
CA GLU A 178 14.38 -6.34 -6.50
C GLU A 178 13.07 -6.42 -5.67
N LYS A 179 12.00 -5.73 -6.11
CA LYS A 179 10.70 -5.79 -5.45
C LYS A 179 10.15 -7.23 -5.45
N ARG A 180 10.23 -7.93 -6.58
CA ARG A 180 9.66 -9.28 -6.74
C ARG A 180 10.54 -10.36 -6.10
N ARG A 181 11.85 -10.09 -5.93
CA ARG A 181 12.77 -10.98 -5.18
C ARG A 181 12.47 -11.06 -3.69
N ARG A 182 11.78 -10.07 -3.14
CA ARG A 182 11.32 -10.05 -1.73
C ARG A 182 10.00 -10.78 -1.51
N MET A 183 9.31 -11.19 -2.58
CA MET A 183 8.04 -11.91 -2.50
C MET A 183 8.27 -13.40 -2.17
N HIS A 184 7.38 -13.96 -1.35
CA HIS A 184 7.39 -15.37 -0.96
C HIS A 184 6.01 -15.98 -1.13
N ASN A 185 5.98 -17.33 -1.26
CA ASN A 185 4.72 -18.06 -1.22
C ASN A 185 4.02 -17.79 0.13
N GLY A 186 2.73 -17.50 0.07
CA GLY A 186 1.93 -17.14 1.24
C GLY A 186 1.78 -15.62 1.48
N ASP A 187 2.62 -14.79 0.87
CA ASP A 187 2.47 -13.33 0.98
C ASP A 187 1.17 -12.85 0.34
N MET A 188 0.60 -11.82 0.94
CA MET A 188 -0.61 -11.16 0.47
C MET A 188 -0.27 -9.95 -0.41
N LEU A 189 -1.04 -9.83 -1.50
CA LEU A 189 -0.95 -8.76 -2.48
C LEU A 189 -2.25 -7.95 -2.51
N LEU A 190 -2.10 -6.65 -2.63
CA LEU A 190 -3.17 -5.74 -3.01
C LEU A 190 -3.06 -5.48 -4.53
N ILE A 191 -4.07 -5.87 -5.29
CA ILE A 191 -4.10 -5.73 -6.74
C ILE A 191 -5.23 -4.76 -7.09
N TYR A 192 -4.93 -3.70 -7.83
CA TYR A 192 -5.91 -2.69 -8.22
C TYR A 192 -5.92 -2.44 -9.73
N ASP A 193 -7.08 -2.00 -10.23
CA ASP A 193 -7.23 -1.53 -11.60
C ASP A 193 -6.41 -0.26 -11.82
N ALA A 194 -5.55 -0.25 -12.83
CA ALA A 194 -4.68 0.89 -13.15
C ALA A 194 -5.45 2.17 -13.54
N GLN A 195 -6.72 2.06 -13.97
CA GLN A 195 -7.58 3.19 -14.32
C GLN A 195 -8.54 3.60 -13.19
N ASN A 196 -8.84 2.68 -12.27
CA ASN A 196 -9.71 2.93 -11.12
C ASN A 196 -9.13 2.28 -9.86
N ARG A 197 -8.28 2.99 -9.15
CA ARG A 197 -7.63 2.47 -7.94
C ARG A 197 -8.61 2.08 -6.82
N ASN A 198 -9.84 2.63 -6.83
CA ASN A 198 -10.87 2.26 -5.86
C ASN A 198 -11.43 0.84 -6.11
N ASP A 199 -11.20 0.29 -7.29
CA ASP A 199 -11.52 -1.10 -7.61
C ASP A 199 -10.28 -1.97 -7.39
N TYR A 200 -10.28 -2.75 -6.31
CA TYR A 200 -9.15 -3.56 -5.91
C TYR A 200 -9.59 -4.91 -5.34
N ILE A 201 -8.69 -5.86 -5.44
CA ILE A 201 -8.83 -7.21 -4.87
C ILE A 201 -7.60 -7.55 -4.04
N ARG A 202 -7.76 -8.51 -3.15
CA ARG A 202 -6.65 -9.14 -2.42
C ARG A 202 -6.38 -10.51 -3.01
N ALA A 203 -5.10 -10.84 -3.12
CA ALA A 203 -4.69 -12.15 -3.58
C ALA A 203 -3.52 -12.68 -2.75
N LYS A 204 -3.48 -13.98 -2.56
CA LYS A 204 -2.37 -14.68 -1.94
C LYS A 204 -1.44 -15.21 -3.03
N ILE A 205 -0.13 -15.07 -2.82
CA ILE A 205 0.87 -15.72 -3.67
C ILE A 205 0.87 -17.22 -3.33
N VAL A 206 0.42 -18.03 -4.26
CA VAL A 206 0.45 -19.50 -4.12
C VAL A 206 1.84 -20.02 -4.46
N ARG A 207 2.42 -19.54 -5.57
CA ARG A 207 3.74 -19.96 -6.04
C ARG A 207 4.41 -18.89 -6.91
N LEU A 208 5.75 -18.86 -6.85
CA LEU A 208 6.59 -18.07 -7.74
C LEU A 208 7.28 -19.01 -8.73
N HIS A 209 6.98 -18.82 -10.03
CA HIS A 209 7.59 -19.54 -11.14
C HIS A 209 8.72 -18.70 -11.72
N ILE A 210 9.96 -18.94 -11.29
CA ILE A 210 11.13 -18.17 -11.73
C ILE A 210 11.71 -18.78 -13.00
N ALA A 211 12.04 -17.94 -13.97
CA ALA A 211 12.57 -18.31 -15.28
C ALA A 211 13.63 -17.30 -15.78
N HIS A 212 14.47 -17.70 -16.71
CA HIS A 212 15.45 -16.81 -17.32
C HIS A 212 14.83 -15.88 -18.36
N SER A 213 13.73 -16.32 -19.00
CA SER A 213 13.04 -15.60 -20.05
C SER A 213 11.54 -15.93 -20.09
N PHE A 214 10.75 -15.13 -20.79
CA PHE A 214 9.34 -15.46 -21.04
C PHE A 214 9.19 -16.78 -21.81
N ALA A 215 10.10 -17.07 -22.73
CA ALA A 215 10.12 -18.35 -23.46
C ALA A 215 10.40 -19.53 -22.52
N ASP A 216 11.37 -19.41 -21.60
CA ASP A 216 11.64 -20.41 -20.56
C ASP A 216 10.44 -20.59 -19.64
N LEU A 217 9.81 -19.47 -19.20
CA LEU A 217 8.63 -19.53 -18.36
C LEU A 217 7.47 -20.27 -19.03
N ALA A 218 7.26 -20.05 -20.34
CA ALA A 218 6.21 -20.70 -21.11
C ALA A 218 6.35 -22.21 -21.20
N THR A 219 7.55 -22.79 -20.93
CA THR A 219 7.75 -24.26 -20.83
C THR A 219 7.31 -24.80 -19.46
N LYS A 220 7.19 -23.94 -18.44
CA LYS A 220 6.93 -24.33 -17.05
C LYS A 220 5.46 -24.13 -16.62
N ILE A 221 4.74 -23.26 -17.32
CA ILE A 221 3.34 -22.92 -17.01
C ILE A 221 2.46 -22.96 -18.25
N SER A 222 1.15 -23.17 -18.07
CA SER A 222 0.18 -23.06 -19.17
C SER A 222 -0.06 -21.58 -19.51
N MET A 223 0.03 -21.23 -20.80
CA MET A 223 -0.22 -19.86 -21.26
C MET A 223 -1.64 -19.38 -20.99
N SER A 224 -2.63 -20.29 -21.02
CA SER A 224 -4.03 -19.93 -20.71
C SER A 224 -4.19 -19.32 -19.31
N ARG A 225 -3.36 -19.73 -18.35
CA ARG A 225 -3.37 -19.19 -16.97
C ARG A 225 -2.82 -17.76 -16.87
N THR A 226 -2.16 -17.27 -17.91
CA THR A 226 -1.55 -15.93 -17.95
C THR A 226 -2.41 -14.89 -18.63
N GLY A 227 -3.58 -15.29 -19.16
CA GLY A 227 -4.44 -14.45 -19.98
C GLY A 227 -3.98 -14.32 -21.44
N PHE A 228 -2.97 -15.09 -21.87
CA PHE A 228 -2.48 -15.10 -23.26
C PHE A 228 -2.78 -16.44 -23.95
N ALA A 229 -3.30 -16.36 -25.18
CA ALA A 229 -3.63 -17.56 -25.96
C ALA A 229 -2.39 -18.36 -26.43
N SER A 230 -1.23 -17.71 -26.51
CA SER A 230 0.02 -18.32 -26.98
C SER A 230 1.25 -17.53 -26.54
N LEU A 231 2.43 -18.18 -26.65
CA LEU A 231 3.71 -17.52 -26.44
C LEU A 231 3.92 -16.32 -27.40
N ASN A 232 3.49 -16.44 -28.66
CA ASN A 232 3.61 -15.33 -29.61
C ASN A 232 2.75 -14.12 -29.22
N ALA A 233 1.54 -14.35 -28.71
CA ALA A 233 0.68 -13.30 -28.19
C ALA A 233 1.31 -12.62 -26.96
N LEU A 234 1.86 -13.40 -26.05
CA LEU A 234 2.61 -12.90 -24.90
C LEU A 234 3.79 -12.03 -25.35
N MET A 235 4.67 -12.57 -26.22
CA MET A 235 5.86 -11.84 -26.68
C MET A 235 5.52 -10.52 -27.37
N SER A 236 4.44 -10.47 -28.17
CA SER A 236 3.95 -9.24 -28.78
C SER A 236 3.45 -8.20 -27.76
N ALA A 237 2.89 -8.66 -26.65
CA ALA A 237 2.41 -7.78 -25.59
C ALA A 237 3.55 -7.24 -24.72
N VAL A 238 4.46 -8.12 -24.29
CA VAL A 238 5.53 -7.76 -23.34
C VAL A 238 6.67 -6.97 -23.98
N SER A 239 6.96 -7.17 -25.27
CA SER A 239 8.00 -6.43 -26.00
C SER A 239 7.77 -4.91 -26.04
N LYS A 240 6.57 -4.45 -25.72
CA LYS A 240 6.25 -3.03 -25.59
C LYS A 240 6.75 -2.41 -24.27
N PHE A 241 7.11 -3.24 -23.28
CA PHE A 241 7.45 -2.83 -21.92
C PHE A 241 8.82 -3.36 -21.48
N TYR A 242 9.21 -4.51 -21.96
CA TYR A 242 10.44 -5.19 -21.58
C TYR A 242 11.23 -5.53 -22.83
N ASP A 243 12.47 -5.10 -22.85
CA ASP A 243 13.44 -5.48 -23.88
C ASP A 243 14.27 -6.70 -23.45
N ALA A 244 15.05 -7.24 -24.39
CA ALA A 244 15.87 -8.41 -24.14
C ALA A 244 16.99 -8.17 -23.09
N GLU A 245 17.42 -6.92 -22.93
CA GLU A 245 18.42 -6.56 -21.92
C GLU A 245 17.82 -6.62 -20.51
N MET A 246 16.61 -6.08 -20.32
CA MET A 246 15.87 -6.18 -19.04
C MET A 246 15.58 -7.62 -18.67
N GLU A 247 15.13 -8.44 -19.65
CA GLU A 247 14.87 -9.86 -19.45
C GLU A 247 16.13 -10.62 -19.02
N SER A 248 17.26 -10.36 -19.70
CA SER A 248 18.56 -10.95 -19.34
C SER A 248 19.07 -10.52 -17.98
N LYS A 249 18.86 -9.24 -17.62
CA LYS A 249 19.35 -8.65 -16.37
C LYS A 249 18.60 -9.16 -15.14
N PHE A 250 17.28 -9.23 -15.22
CA PHE A 250 16.44 -9.50 -14.06
C PHE A 250 15.89 -10.92 -14.04
N GLY A 251 15.70 -11.54 -15.19
CA GLY A 251 14.87 -12.74 -15.33
C GLY A 251 13.39 -12.42 -15.23
N ILE A 252 12.57 -13.46 -15.24
CA ILE A 252 11.11 -13.37 -15.23
C ILE A 252 10.54 -14.14 -14.07
N VAL A 253 9.43 -13.67 -13.53
CA VAL A 253 8.62 -14.41 -12.55
C VAL A 253 7.17 -14.46 -12.99
N GLY A 254 6.58 -15.65 -12.97
CA GLY A 254 5.15 -15.89 -12.98
C GLY A 254 4.67 -15.97 -11.53
N ILE A 255 3.82 -15.05 -11.12
CA ILE A 255 3.26 -14.98 -9.78
C ILE A 255 1.91 -15.68 -9.82
N GLU A 256 1.82 -16.87 -9.25
CA GLU A 256 0.58 -17.64 -9.16
C GLU A 256 -0.26 -17.11 -7.98
N LEU A 257 -1.50 -16.75 -8.27
CA LEU A 257 -2.39 -15.97 -7.40
C LEU A 257 -3.64 -16.76 -7.04
N GLU A 258 -4.07 -16.62 -5.80
CA GLU A 258 -5.40 -17.02 -5.31
C GLU A 258 -6.11 -15.76 -4.81
N VAL A 259 -7.22 -15.37 -5.46
CA VAL A 259 -8.05 -14.23 -5.05
C VAL A 259 -8.81 -14.59 -3.78
N ILE A 260 -8.87 -13.65 -2.80
CA ILE A 260 -9.49 -13.84 -1.48
C ILE A 260 -10.64 -12.89 -1.28
#